data_731b0e04e8176fac0d70381d4b8c927a
#
_entry.id   731b0e04e8176fac0d70381d4b8c927a
#
_cell.length_a   1.000
_cell.length_b   1.000
_cell.length_c   1.000
_cell.angle_alpha   90.00
_cell.angle_beta   90.00
_cell.angle_gamma   90.00
#
_symmetry.space_group_name_H-M   'P 1'
#
loop_
_entity.id
_entity.type
_entity.pdbx_description
1 polymer ?
#
loop_
_entity_poly.entity_id
_entity_poly.type
_entity_poly.pdbx_seq_one_letter_code
_entity_poly.pdbx_strand_id
1 'polypeptide(L)'
;DLIKNFIKCDADYLILDLGAGTHLTILDMFLLSPQGIVVTAPTVTATLNGYLFLKNSVFRMMYNTFKRGSAAYNYLEQLKSDSASLQRLYIPKMIEQLDKVDPESTGLFKARMAQFKPRLVLNMIDDPKDADRALKIKRSCAEYLGLNLEHLGVMYRDSMQDKALASRL
;
A
#
# COMPACT_ATOMS: atom_id res chain seq x y z
N ASP A 1 9.78 -19.68 -10.42
CA ASP A 1 9.52 -18.26 -10.15
C ASP A 1 8.02 -17.99 -10.32
N LEU A 2 7.29 -17.84 -9.20
CA LEU A 2 5.82 -17.76 -9.15
C LEU A 2 5.30 -16.58 -10.01
N ILE A 3 5.99 -15.44 -9.97
CA ILE A 3 5.61 -14.23 -10.72
C ILE A 3 5.65 -14.47 -12.22
N LYS A 4 6.68 -15.18 -12.72
CA LYS A 4 6.77 -15.54 -14.15
C LYS A 4 5.66 -16.49 -14.58
N ASN A 5 5.16 -17.30 -13.67
CA ASN A 5 4.05 -18.21 -13.97
C ASN A 5 2.72 -17.46 -14.08
N PHE A 6 2.50 -16.38 -13.31
CA PHE A 6 1.31 -15.56 -13.43
C PHE A 6 1.20 -14.89 -14.81
N ILE A 7 2.31 -14.40 -15.38
CA ILE A 7 2.33 -13.77 -16.71
C ILE A 7 1.98 -14.78 -17.83
N LYS A 8 2.16 -16.08 -17.58
CA LYS A 8 1.88 -17.16 -18.55
C LYS A 8 0.49 -17.77 -18.37
N CYS A 9 -0.29 -17.31 -17.41
CA CYS A 9 -1.64 -17.80 -17.18
C CYS A 9 -2.54 -17.40 -18.35
N ASP A 10 -3.17 -18.36 -18.99
CA ASP A 10 -4.15 -18.14 -20.05
C ASP A 10 -5.51 -17.78 -19.42
N ALA A 11 -5.63 -16.52 -18.99
CA ALA A 11 -6.80 -15.98 -18.34
C ALA A 11 -6.97 -14.50 -18.69
N ASP A 12 -8.19 -14.05 -18.95
CA ASP A 12 -8.51 -12.65 -19.19
C ASP A 12 -8.28 -11.78 -17.94
N TYR A 13 -8.52 -12.35 -16.76
CA TYR A 13 -8.33 -11.70 -15.46
C TYR A 13 -7.66 -12.66 -14.49
N LEU A 14 -6.64 -12.18 -13.80
CA LEU A 14 -5.99 -12.87 -12.69
C LEU A 14 -6.19 -12.07 -11.41
N ILE A 15 -6.92 -12.64 -10.45
CA ILE A 15 -7.15 -12.03 -9.15
C ILE A 15 -6.23 -12.71 -8.14
N LEU A 16 -5.35 -11.93 -7.49
CA LEU A 16 -4.50 -12.38 -6.41
C LEU A 16 -5.15 -11.98 -5.08
N ASP A 17 -5.73 -12.93 -4.36
CA ASP A 17 -6.23 -12.72 -3.01
C ASP A 17 -5.06 -12.81 -2.03
N LEU A 18 -4.60 -11.64 -1.57
CA LEU A 18 -3.45 -11.51 -0.70
C LEU A 18 -3.91 -11.52 0.75
N GLY A 19 -3.26 -12.34 1.58
CA GLY A 19 -3.50 -12.35 3.02
C GLY A 19 -3.21 -11.01 3.69
N ALA A 20 -3.82 -10.78 4.85
CA ALA A 20 -3.54 -9.60 5.67
C ALA A 20 -2.09 -9.60 6.18
N GLY A 21 -1.49 -8.43 6.25
CA GLY A 21 -0.15 -8.23 6.80
C GLY A 21 0.81 -7.53 5.84
N THR A 22 2.04 -7.29 6.33
CA THR A 22 3.09 -6.54 5.63
C THR A 22 4.33 -7.39 5.34
N HIS A 23 4.14 -8.70 5.21
CA HIS A 23 5.23 -9.60 4.83
C HIS A 23 5.75 -9.25 3.44
N LEU A 24 7.07 -9.36 3.23
CA LEU A 24 7.71 -8.93 1.97
C LEU A 24 7.09 -9.55 0.73
N THR A 25 6.73 -10.84 0.79
CA THR A 25 6.07 -11.53 -0.32
C THR A 25 4.71 -10.91 -0.67
N ILE A 26 3.91 -10.53 0.33
CA ILE A 26 2.61 -9.88 0.13
C ILE A 26 2.80 -8.51 -0.52
N LEU A 27 3.78 -7.73 -0.04
CA LEU A 27 4.11 -6.42 -0.61
C LEU A 27 4.60 -6.55 -2.06
N ASP A 28 5.45 -7.54 -2.35
CA ASP A 28 5.93 -7.78 -3.71
C ASP A 28 4.79 -8.17 -4.66
N MET A 29 3.88 -9.04 -4.23
CA MET A 29 2.69 -9.41 -5.00
C MET A 29 1.75 -8.22 -5.23
N PHE A 30 1.53 -7.40 -4.20
CA PHE A 30 0.70 -6.19 -4.32
C PHE A 30 1.30 -5.18 -5.32
N LEU A 31 2.62 -5.04 -5.34
CA LEU A 31 3.34 -4.14 -6.23
C LEU A 31 3.48 -4.64 -7.69
N LEU A 32 2.96 -5.83 -8.02
CA LEU A 32 2.86 -6.30 -9.40
C LEU A 32 1.86 -5.48 -10.22
N SER A 33 0.83 -4.94 -9.56
CA SER A 33 -0.12 -4.03 -10.18
C SER A 33 0.12 -2.60 -9.70
N PRO A 34 0.13 -1.59 -10.59
CA PRO A 34 0.14 -0.20 -10.16
C PRO A 34 -1.19 0.25 -9.53
N GLN A 35 -2.24 -0.55 -9.62
CA GLN A 35 -3.60 -0.27 -9.16
C GLN A 35 -4.13 -1.35 -8.20
N GLY A 36 -3.26 -1.89 -7.35
CA GLY A 36 -3.66 -2.86 -6.34
C GLY A 36 -4.78 -2.33 -5.44
N ILE A 37 -5.72 -3.19 -5.03
CA ILE A 37 -6.87 -2.82 -4.20
C ILE A 37 -6.57 -3.12 -2.74
N VAL A 38 -6.72 -2.12 -1.88
CA VAL A 38 -6.69 -2.26 -0.42
C VAL A 38 -8.12 -2.29 0.09
N VAL A 39 -8.50 -3.37 0.75
CA VAL A 39 -9.79 -3.51 1.41
C VAL A 39 -9.60 -3.34 2.91
N THR A 40 -10.35 -2.42 3.53
CA THR A 40 -10.29 -2.18 4.98
C THR A 40 -11.69 -1.92 5.54
N ALA A 41 -11.83 -2.04 6.87
CA ALA A 41 -13.08 -1.73 7.56
C ALA A 41 -13.03 -0.31 8.16
N PRO A 42 -14.18 0.31 8.50
CA PRO A 42 -14.25 1.68 9.04
C PRO A 42 -13.90 1.75 10.53
N THR A 43 -13.05 0.86 11.03
CA THR A 43 -12.51 0.92 12.39
C THR A 43 -11.18 1.65 12.43
N VAL A 44 -10.80 2.24 13.56
CA VAL A 44 -9.53 2.95 13.72
C VAL A 44 -8.35 2.01 13.44
N THR A 45 -8.39 0.80 13.99
CA THR A 45 -7.31 -0.19 13.81
C THR A 45 -7.18 -0.63 12.36
N ALA A 46 -8.31 -0.95 11.69
CA ALA A 46 -8.27 -1.41 10.31
C ALA A 46 -7.80 -0.29 9.36
N THR A 47 -8.25 0.95 9.56
CA THR A 47 -7.80 2.10 8.75
C THR A 47 -6.32 2.41 8.96
N LEU A 48 -5.82 2.30 10.19
CA LEU A 48 -4.39 2.44 10.48
C LEU A 48 -3.57 1.33 9.82
N ASN A 49 -4.03 0.09 9.87
CA ASN A 49 -3.36 -1.04 9.22
C ASN A 49 -3.32 -0.86 7.69
N GLY A 50 -4.40 -0.39 7.08
CA GLY A 50 -4.44 -0.06 5.65
C GLY A 50 -3.42 1.03 5.28
N TYR A 51 -3.32 2.09 6.09
CA TYR A 51 -2.31 3.14 5.91
C TYR A 51 -0.88 2.58 6.06
N LEU A 52 -0.62 1.78 7.10
CA LEU A 52 0.69 1.17 7.33
C LEU A 52 1.08 0.20 6.21
N PHE A 53 0.11 -0.53 5.67
CA PHE A 53 0.32 -1.39 4.50
C PHE A 53 0.80 -0.57 3.29
N LEU A 54 0.13 0.54 2.97
CA LEU A 54 0.52 1.44 1.88
C LEU A 54 1.88 2.08 2.14
N LYS A 55 2.17 2.51 3.37
CA LYS A 55 3.48 3.02 3.77
C LYS A 55 4.58 1.98 3.52
N ASN A 56 4.37 0.74 3.96
CA ASN A 56 5.33 -0.35 3.75
C ASN A 56 5.48 -0.71 2.26
N SER A 57 4.41 -0.60 1.47
CA SER A 57 4.46 -0.78 0.01
C SER A 57 5.36 0.28 -0.65
N VAL A 58 5.28 1.54 -0.22
CA VAL A 58 6.16 2.62 -0.71
C VAL A 58 7.62 2.33 -0.34
N PHE A 59 7.91 1.93 0.91
CA PHE A 59 9.26 1.53 1.29
C PHE A 59 9.77 0.33 0.48
N ARG A 60 8.92 -0.69 0.30
CA ARG A 60 9.28 -1.84 -0.51
C ARG A 60 9.59 -1.46 -1.95
N MET A 61 8.83 -0.53 -2.52
CA MET A 61 9.09 0.02 -3.85
C MET A 61 10.46 0.72 -3.92
N MET A 62 10.86 1.49 -2.88
CA MET A 62 12.20 2.09 -2.80
C MET A 62 13.28 1.01 -2.82
N TYR A 63 13.18 0.00 -1.95
CA TYR A 63 14.14 -1.11 -1.91
C TYR A 63 14.22 -1.90 -3.22
N ASN A 64 13.10 -2.03 -3.94
CA ASN A 64 13.06 -2.69 -5.25
C ASN A 64 13.59 -1.80 -6.39
N THR A 65 13.73 -0.50 -6.16
CA THR A 65 14.21 0.47 -7.16
C THR A 65 15.69 0.79 -6.98
N PHE A 66 16.13 0.97 -5.73
CA PHE A 66 17.49 1.36 -5.44
C PHE A 66 18.44 0.16 -5.52
N LYS A 67 19.51 0.36 -6.26
CA LYS A 67 20.55 -0.68 -6.37
C LYS A 67 21.27 -0.84 -5.02
N ARG A 68 21.48 -2.06 -4.58
CA ARG A 68 22.24 -2.33 -3.35
C ARG A 68 23.62 -1.66 -3.42
N GLY A 69 23.97 -0.93 -2.35
CA GLY A 69 25.22 -0.19 -2.28
C GLY A 69 25.20 1.19 -2.93
N SER A 70 24.09 1.61 -3.57
CA SER A 70 23.92 3.01 -4.00
C SER A 70 23.79 3.93 -2.80
N ALA A 71 24.04 5.23 -3.02
CA ALA A 71 23.89 6.22 -1.96
C ALA A 71 22.46 6.29 -1.41
N ALA A 72 21.44 6.16 -2.29
CA ALA A 72 20.04 6.09 -1.87
C ALA A 72 19.73 4.82 -1.05
N TYR A 73 20.25 3.66 -1.43
CA TYR A 73 20.07 2.42 -0.67
C TYR A 73 20.69 2.53 0.73
N ASN A 74 21.94 3.01 0.82
CA ASN A 74 22.64 3.18 2.09
C ASN A 74 21.94 4.18 3.01
N TYR A 75 21.39 5.24 2.45
CA TYR A 75 20.57 6.20 3.19
C TYR A 75 19.32 5.53 3.80
N LEU A 76 18.62 4.66 3.06
CA LEU A 76 17.47 3.90 3.60
C LEU A 76 17.88 2.95 4.73
N GLU A 77 19.01 2.27 4.60
CA GLU A 77 19.52 1.36 5.64
C GLU A 77 19.88 2.12 6.92
N GLN A 78 20.47 3.32 6.82
CA GLN A 78 20.73 4.19 7.96
C GLN A 78 19.43 4.60 8.66
N LEU A 79 18.40 5.00 7.90
CA LEU A 79 17.10 5.34 8.48
C LEU A 79 16.42 4.16 9.16
N LYS A 80 16.61 2.94 8.64
CA LYS A 80 16.04 1.73 9.22
C LYS A 80 16.64 1.39 10.57
N SER A 81 17.90 1.74 10.82
CA SER A 81 18.55 1.53 12.11
C SER A 81 18.00 2.44 13.22
N ASP A 82 17.34 3.54 12.85
CA ASP A 82 16.65 4.45 13.76
C ASP A 82 15.12 4.26 13.66
N SER A 83 14.61 3.30 14.44
CA SER A 83 13.19 2.92 14.42
C SER A 83 12.23 4.06 14.81
N ALA A 84 12.68 5.02 15.61
CA ALA A 84 11.87 6.19 16.00
C ALA A 84 11.69 7.15 14.82
N SER A 85 12.72 7.31 14.00
CA SER A 85 12.68 8.13 12.78
C SER A 85 11.76 7.52 11.73
N LEU A 86 11.75 6.19 11.56
CA LEU A 86 10.89 5.51 10.59
C LEU A 86 9.39 5.70 10.87
N GLN A 87 8.98 5.74 12.13
CA GLN A 87 7.56 5.90 12.49
C GLN A 87 7.02 7.28 12.15
N ARG A 88 7.87 8.33 12.24
CA ARG A 88 7.51 9.73 11.99
C ARG A 88 7.87 10.22 10.60
N LEU A 89 8.33 9.33 9.71
CA LEU A 89 8.80 9.70 8.39
C LEU A 89 7.70 10.29 7.51
N TYR A 90 7.98 11.49 7.06
CA TYR A 90 7.28 12.20 6.02
C TYR A 90 7.95 11.87 4.68
N ILE A 91 7.34 10.98 3.90
CA ILE A 91 7.94 10.44 2.67
C ILE A 91 8.33 11.53 1.66
N PRO A 92 7.50 12.57 1.40
CA PRO A 92 7.90 13.64 0.49
C PRO A 92 9.21 14.31 0.88
N LYS A 93 9.40 14.60 2.17
CA LYS A 93 10.65 15.20 2.67
C LYS A 93 11.85 14.26 2.55
N MET A 94 11.62 12.97 2.75
CA MET A 94 12.66 11.96 2.55
C MET A 94 13.08 11.89 1.09
N ILE A 95 12.14 11.97 0.15
CA ILE A 95 12.42 12.01 -1.30
C ILE A 95 13.29 13.23 -1.65
N GLU A 96 13.05 14.39 -1.04
CA GLU A 96 13.88 15.59 -1.22
C GLU A 96 15.34 15.37 -0.76
N GLN A 97 15.54 14.63 0.33
CA GLN A 97 16.89 14.29 0.79
C GLN A 97 17.56 13.25 -0.11
N LEU A 98 16.81 12.23 -0.51
CA LEU A 98 17.28 11.22 -1.46
C LEU A 98 17.70 11.85 -2.80
N ASP A 99 16.96 12.85 -3.26
CA ASP A 99 17.23 13.56 -4.51
C ASP A 99 18.58 14.32 -4.47
N LYS A 100 19.01 14.79 -3.29
CA LYS A 100 20.32 15.41 -3.09
C LYS A 100 21.45 14.39 -3.05
N VAL A 101 21.17 13.18 -2.55
CA VAL A 101 22.19 12.13 -2.31
C VAL A 101 22.38 11.26 -3.55
N ASP A 102 21.30 10.94 -4.27
CA ASP A 102 21.30 10.07 -5.44
C ASP A 102 20.11 10.46 -6.38
N PRO A 103 20.30 11.53 -7.19
CA PRO A 103 19.24 12.03 -8.06
C PRO A 103 18.76 11.01 -9.09
N GLU A 104 19.66 10.17 -9.62
CA GLU A 104 19.35 9.17 -10.64
C GLU A 104 18.39 8.10 -10.09
N SER A 105 18.78 7.44 -9.00
CA SER A 105 17.93 6.44 -8.34
C SER A 105 16.61 7.03 -7.87
N THR A 106 16.64 8.26 -7.34
CA THR A 106 15.45 8.96 -6.88
C THR A 106 14.51 9.32 -8.03
N GLY A 107 15.05 9.70 -9.18
CA GLY A 107 14.28 9.94 -10.40
C GLY A 107 13.52 8.69 -10.86
N LEU A 108 14.16 7.51 -10.85
CA LEU A 108 13.51 6.23 -11.14
C LEU A 108 12.39 5.91 -10.15
N PHE A 109 12.63 6.14 -8.86
CA PHE A 109 11.62 5.95 -7.83
C PHE A 109 10.42 6.90 -8.01
N LYS A 110 10.65 8.19 -8.27
CA LYS A 110 9.59 9.17 -8.55
C LYS A 110 8.73 8.75 -9.74
N ALA A 111 9.34 8.25 -10.81
CA ALA A 111 8.62 7.74 -11.98
C ALA A 111 7.71 6.54 -11.63
N ARG A 112 8.18 5.61 -10.80
CA ARG A 112 7.36 4.48 -10.30
C ARG A 112 6.23 4.95 -9.39
N MET A 113 6.51 5.89 -8.48
CA MET A 113 5.49 6.47 -7.59
C MET A 113 4.38 7.18 -8.39
N ALA A 114 4.70 7.88 -9.46
CA ALA A 114 3.72 8.55 -10.31
C ALA A 114 2.75 7.57 -10.99
N GLN A 115 3.19 6.35 -11.26
CA GLN A 115 2.36 5.29 -11.84
C GLN A 115 1.57 4.52 -10.78
N PHE A 116 2.02 4.51 -9.52
CA PHE A 116 1.41 3.77 -8.44
C PHE A 116 0.18 4.50 -7.91
N LYS A 117 -1.01 4.02 -8.30
CA LYS A 117 -2.33 4.57 -7.96
C LYS A 117 -3.18 3.49 -7.30
N PRO A 118 -2.84 3.07 -6.08
CA PRO A 118 -3.60 2.05 -5.38
C PRO A 118 -5.02 2.54 -5.11
N ARG A 119 -5.93 1.58 -4.95
CA ARG A 119 -7.35 1.80 -4.79
C ARG A 119 -7.80 1.33 -3.41
N LEU A 120 -8.79 2.01 -2.87
CA LEU A 120 -9.35 1.74 -1.54
C LEU A 120 -10.82 1.35 -1.65
N VAL A 121 -11.18 0.25 -0.98
CA VAL A 121 -12.56 -0.14 -0.70
C VAL A 121 -12.76 -0.14 0.81
N LEU A 122 -13.80 0.53 1.30
CA LEU A 122 -14.27 0.36 2.67
C LEU A 122 -15.33 -0.72 2.70
N ASN A 123 -15.04 -1.79 3.44
CA ASN A 123 -15.94 -2.92 3.64
C ASN A 123 -16.57 -2.88 5.04
N MET A 124 -17.70 -3.55 5.20
CA MET A 124 -18.42 -3.67 6.48
C MET A 124 -18.85 -2.31 7.06
N ILE A 125 -19.38 -1.43 6.22
CA ILE A 125 -19.94 -0.16 6.66
C ILE A 125 -21.33 -0.39 7.26
N ASP A 126 -21.58 0.12 8.44
CA ASP A 126 -22.87 0.10 9.11
C ASP A 126 -23.62 1.45 8.95
N ASP A 127 -22.89 2.57 9.02
CA ASP A 127 -23.42 3.93 8.86
C ASP A 127 -22.79 4.60 7.62
N PRO A 128 -23.58 5.26 6.74
CA PRO A 128 -23.05 6.06 5.63
C PRO A 128 -21.95 7.06 6.02
N LYS A 129 -21.98 7.59 7.25
CA LYS A 129 -20.95 8.49 7.79
C LYS A 129 -19.57 7.84 7.91
N ASP A 130 -19.51 6.51 7.97
CA ASP A 130 -18.24 5.80 7.99
C ASP A 130 -17.46 5.97 6.67
N ALA A 131 -18.12 6.31 5.57
CA ALA A 131 -17.48 6.63 4.30
C ALA A 131 -16.46 7.79 4.40
N ASP A 132 -16.67 8.72 5.35
CA ASP A 132 -15.73 9.83 5.63
C ASP A 132 -14.33 9.34 6.05
N ARG A 133 -14.23 8.11 6.56
CA ARG A 133 -12.93 7.49 6.90
C ARG A 133 -12.06 7.26 5.68
N ALA A 134 -12.67 6.94 4.52
CA ALA A 134 -11.93 6.83 3.27
C ALA A 134 -11.24 8.15 2.89
N LEU A 135 -11.94 9.27 3.09
CA LEU A 135 -11.37 10.59 2.83
C LEU A 135 -10.21 10.92 3.76
N LYS A 136 -10.30 10.50 5.05
CA LYS A 136 -9.21 10.67 6.02
C LYS A 136 -7.99 9.86 5.62
N ILE A 137 -8.16 8.58 5.25
CA ILE A 137 -7.05 7.74 4.78
C ILE A 137 -6.42 8.36 3.52
N LYS A 138 -7.24 8.75 2.55
CA LYS A 138 -6.79 9.39 1.31
C LYS A 138 -5.96 10.63 1.58
N ARG A 139 -6.42 11.53 2.47
CA ARG A 139 -5.68 12.73 2.85
C ARG A 139 -4.36 12.39 3.52
N SER A 140 -4.35 11.45 4.47
CA SER A 140 -3.11 11.02 5.13
C SER A 140 -2.13 10.39 4.14
N CYS A 141 -2.58 9.58 3.18
CA CYS A 141 -1.72 9.01 2.15
C CYS A 141 -1.13 10.11 1.24
N ALA A 142 -1.93 11.10 0.84
CA ALA A 142 -1.44 12.21 0.04
C ALA A 142 -0.42 13.06 0.80
N GLU A 143 -0.72 13.41 2.04
CA GLU A 143 0.12 14.27 2.87
C GLU A 143 1.42 13.58 3.29
N TYR A 144 1.34 12.40 3.91
CA TYR A 144 2.49 11.75 4.54
C TYR A 144 3.26 10.80 3.64
N LEU A 145 2.60 10.22 2.62
CA LEU A 145 3.23 9.27 1.69
C LEU A 145 3.49 9.87 0.31
N GLY A 146 2.90 11.03 -0.01
CA GLY A 146 2.90 11.56 -1.38
C GLY A 146 2.16 10.65 -2.36
N LEU A 147 1.18 9.87 -1.87
CA LEU A 147 0.51 8.83 -2.63
C LEU A 147 -0.92 9.22 -2.99
N ASN A 148 -1.25 9.15 -4.27
CA ASN A 148 -2.63 9.36 -4.72
C ASN A 148 -3.44 8.06 -4.58
N LEU A 149 -4.17 7.94 -3.47
CA LEU A 149 -5.07 6.82 -3.20
C LEU A 149 -6.46 7.09 -3.81
N GLU A 150 -6.90 6.22 -4.70
CA GLU A 150 -8.23 6.29 -5.33
C GLU A 150 -9.25 5.56 -4.44
N HIS A 151 -10.38 6.21 -4.14
CA HIS A 151 -11.49 5.55 -3.43
C HIS A 151 -12.45 4.95 -4.45
N LEU A 152 -12.54 3.62 -4.51
CA LEU A 152 -13.42 2.90 -5.43
C LEU A 152 -14.87 2.88 -4.95
N GLY A 153 -15.08 2.81 -3.64
CA GLY A 153 -16.40 2.74 -3.08
C GLY A 153 -16.47 2.08 -1.72
N VAL A 154 -17.70 1.80 -1.31
CA VAL A 154 -18.03 1.21 -0.01
C VAL A 154 -18.88 -0.04 -0.18
N MET A 155 -18.74 -0.97 0.74
CA MET A 155 -19.59 -2.16 0.86
C MET A 155 -20.22 -2.17 2.26
N TYR A 156 -21.54 -2.23 2.29
CA TYR A 156 -22.27 -2.30 3.53
C TYR A 156 -22.22 -3.70 4.14
N ARG A 157 -22.29 -3.75 5.47
CA ARG A 157 -22.46 -5.02 6.17
C ARG A 157 -23.83 -5.58 5.84
N ASP A 158 -23.87 -6.87 5.47
CA ASP A 158 -25.11 -7.60 5.27
C ASP A 158 -25.25 -8.69 6.34
N SER A 159 -26.24 -8.53 7.22
CA SER A 159 -26.54 -9.50 8.27
C SER A 159 -26.97 -10.88 7.74
N MET A 160 -27.38 -10.96 6.47
CA MET A 160 -27.68 -12.23 5.82
C MET A 160 -26.43 -13.08 5.58
N GLN A 161 -25.26 -12.46 5.39
CA GLN A 161 -23.99 -13.20 5.28
C GLN A 161 -23.66 -13.96 6.57
N ASP A 162 -23.81 -13.31 7.72
CA ASP A 162 -23.55 -13.93 9.02
C ASP A 162 -24.49 -15.11 9.26
N LYS A 163 -25.77 -14.97 8.89
CA LYS A 163 -26.77 -16.05 8.97
C LYS A 163 -26.46 -17.20 8.02
N ALA A 164 -26.05 -16.90 6.78
CA ALA A 164 -25.69 -17.90 5.79
C ALA A 164 -24.45 -18.72 6.21
N LEU A 165 -23.48 -18.08 6.83
CA LEU A 165 -22.31 -18.77 7.38
C LEU A 165 -22.68 -19.66 8.58
N ALA A 166 -23.50 -19.14 9.50
CA ALA A 166 -23.96 -19.89 10.67
C ALA A 166 -24.84 -21.11 10.30
N SER A 167 -25.57 -21.04 9.20
CA SER A 167 -26.42 -22.15 8.73
C SER A 167 -25.66 -23.30 8.03
N ARG A 168 -24.35 -23.13 7.78
CA ARG A 168 -23.48 -24.16 7.18
C ARG A 168 -22.69 -24.94 8.21
N LEU A 169 -22.79 -24.58 9.49
CA LEU A 169 -22.26 -25.32 10.64
C LEU A 169 -23.31 -26.23 11.23
#